data_e4205d8b5fb2924a522a88d68f39bcd2
#
_entry.id   e4205d8b5fb2924a522a88d68f39bcd2
#
_cell.length_a   1.000
_cell.length_b   1.000
_cell.length_c   1.000
_cell.angle_alpha   90.00
_cell.angle_beta   90.00
_cell.angle_gamma   90.00
#
_symmetry.space_group_name_H-M   'P 1'
#
loop_
_entity.id
_entity.type
_entity.pdbx_description
1 polymer ?
#
loop_
_entity_poly.entity_id
_entity_poly.type
_entity_poly.pdbx_seq_one_letter_code
_entity_poly.pdbx_strand_id
1 'polypeptide(L)'
;MKLKKLSVMALCVFLLTLAFSGIGKAAPEETQDVYYLEYGGLKIDIKAPVKAYAGESITVTVKTEAVISQIYIKYINIDIYGVMNATNKIYLDQITHLANSSLSSYEAQYNVTIPADISPGLTYGIISCEWELMGSPQKIPSSGFALTYIQNIELEQLQAKYEELNATYQSSLQNYTNLESGLEGELGSTRNLLYIFVATTVVASITVIVLLMRKPKRVWA
;
A
#
# COMPACT_ATOMS: atom_id res chain seq x y z
N MET A 1 -15.80 3.33 44.51
CA MET A 1 -14.78 2.32 44.12
C MET A 1 -15.17 1.46 42.89
N LYS A 2 -16.46 1.31 42.53
CA LYS A 2 -16.93 0.49 41.39
C LYS A 2 -16.70 1.14 40.03
N LEU A 3 -16.80 2.48 39.88
CA LEU A 3 -16.62 3.19 38.60
C LEU A 3 -15.18 3.09 38.03
N LYS A 4 -14.15 3.17 38.88
CA LYS A 4 -12.74 3.07 38.42
C LYS A 4 -12.41 1.67 37.86
N LYS A 5 -13.01 0.60 38.40
CA LYS A 5 -12.80 -0.76 37.89
C LYS A 5 -13.49 -0.98 36.54
N LEU A 6 -14.66 -0.33 36.31
CA LEU A 6 -15.37 -0.40 35.03
C LEU A 6 -14.60 0.30 33.91
N SER A 7 -13.99 1.46 34.20
CA SER A 7 -13.18 2.23 33.25
C SER A 7 -11.90 1.46 32.82
N VAL A 8 -11.22 0.78 33.77
CA VAL A 8 -10.05 -0.02 33.47
C VAL A 8 -10.40 -1.25 32.63
N MET A 9 -11.53 -1.89 32.93
CA MET A 9 -12.01 -3.04 32.16
C MET A 9 -12.41 -2.66 30.73
N ALA A 10 -13.05 -1.51 30.53
CA ALA A 10 -13.38 -0.98 29.21
C ALA A 10 -12.13 -0.63 28.39
N LEU A 11 -11.09 -0.07 29.04
CA LEU A 11 -9.81 0.24 28.40
C LEU A 11 -9.07 -1.04 27.99
N CYS A 12 -9.08 -2.08 28.83
CA CYS A 12 -8.46 -3.36 28.49
C CYS A 12 -9.17 -4.06 27.33
N VAL A 13 -10.51 -4.02 27.28
CA VAL A 13 -11.27 -4.59 26.16
C VAL A 13 -11.00 -3.81 24.87
N PHE A 14 -10.89 -2.48 24.92
CA PHE A 14 -10.56 -1.64 23.78
C PHE A 14 -9.14 -1.90 23.26
N LEU A 15 -8.15 -2.08 24.15
CA LEU A 15 -6.79 -2.45 23.80
C LEU A 15 -6.70 -3.87 23.20
N LEU A 16 -7.49 -4.81 23.72
CA LEU A 16 -7.58 -6.16 23.16
C LEU A 16 -8.22 -6.16 21.75
N THR A 17 -9.24 -5.37 21.51
CA THR A 17 -9.84 -5.25 20.17
C THR A 17 -8.88 -4.62 19.15
N LEU A 18 -8.05 -3.67 19.56
CA LEU A 18 -6.99 -3.11 18.72
C LEU A 18 -5.89 -4.13 18.41
N ALA A 19 -5.54 -5.02 19.35
CA ALA A 19 -4.55 -6.07 19.12
C ALA A 19 -5.04 -7.17 18.16
N PHE A 20 -6.35 -7.43 18.09
CA PHE A 20 -6.93 -8.41 17.17
C PHE A 20 -7.31 -7.83 15.80
N SER A 21 -7.40 -6.52 15.63
CA SER A 21 -7.65 -5.89 14.32
C SER A 21 -6.42 -5.92 13.39
N GLY A 22 -5.25 -6.32 13.90
CA GLY A 22 -4.01 -6.44 13.13
C GLY A 22 -3.79 -7.79 12.43
N ILE A 23 -4.70 -8.78 12.57
CA ILE A 23 -4.67 -9.98 11.74
C ILE A 23 -5.47 -9.65 10.46
N GLY A 24 -4.91 -8.75 9.65
CA GLY A 24 -5.40 -8.52 8.30
C GLY A 24 -5.37 -9.86 7.56
N LYS A 25 -6.51 -10.35 7.08
CA LYS A 25 -6.49 -11.29 5.97
C LYS A 25 -5.61 -10.66 4.91
N ALA A 26 -4.52 -11.33 4.53
CA ALA A 26 -3.76 -10.95 3.36
C ALA A 26 -4.78 -10.68 2.25
N ALA A 27 -4.74 -9.49 1.66
CA ALA A 27 -5.57 -9.20 0.51
C ALA A 27 -5.33 -10.32 -0.52
N PRO A 28 -6.36 -10.81 -1.23
CA PRO A 28 -6.17 -11.83 -2.23
C PRO A 28 -5.06 -11.36 -3.17
N GLU A 29 -4.06 -12.20 -3.33
CA GLU A 29 -2.89 -11.90 -4.16
C GLU A 29 -3.39 -11.60 -5.58
N GLU A 30 -3.09 -10.41 -6.08
CA GLU A 30 -3.49 -10.00 -7.41
C GLU A 30 -2.74 -10.85 -8.44
N THR A 31 -3.43 -11.77 -9.08
CA THR A 31 -2.86 -12.65 -10.11
C THR A 31 -3.11 -12.07 -11.49
N GLN A 32 -2.16 -12.26 -12.39
CA GLN A 32 -2.24 -11.85 -13.79
C GLN A 32 -1.95 -13.01 -14.73
N ASP A 33 -2.44 -12.91 -15.97
CA ASP A 33 -2.07 -13.80 -17.05
C ASP A 33 -0.65 -13.42 -17.52
N VAL A 34 0.34 -14.29 -17.24
CA VAL A 34 1.77 -14.02 -17.54
C VAL A 34 2.20 -14.64 -18.85
N TYR A 35 1.49 -15.66 -19.32
CA TYR A 35 1.75 -16.30 -20.59
C TYR A 35 0.47 -16.90 -21.15
N TYR A 36 0.20 -16.62 -22.43
CA TYR A 36 -0.89 -17.22 -23.17
C TYR A 36 -0.39 -17.69 -24.54
N LEU A 37 -0.73 -18.89 -24.89
CA LEU A 37 -0.44 -19.47 -26.19
C LEU A 37 -1.66 -20.25 -26.69
N GLU A 38 -1.99 -20.05 -27.96
CA GLU A 38 -2.92 -20.90 -28.70
C GLU A 38 -2.27 -21.28 -30.02
N TYR A 39 -1.84 -22.54 -30.11
CA TYR A 39 -1.14 -23.03 -31.29
C TYR A 39 -1.37 -24.52 -31.49
N GLY A 40 -1.62 -24.96 -32.75
CA GLY A 40 -1.75 -26.36 -33.10
C GLY A 40 -2.82 -27.10 -32.29
N GLY A 41 -3.94 -26.42 -31.97
CA GLY A 41 -5.05 -26.97 -31.19
C GLY A 41 -4.81 -27.10 -29.68
N LEU A 42 -3.66 -26.66 -29.19
CA LEU A 42 -3.35 -26.58 -27.77
C LEU A 42 -3.41 -25.13 -27.31
N LYS A 43 -4.12 -24.90 -26.18
CA LYS A 43 -4.05 -23.66 -25.43
C LYS A 43 -3.26 -23.86 -24.13
N ILE A 44 -2.40 -22.92 -23.80
CA ILE A 44 -1.67 -22.86 -22.54
C ILE A 44 -1.91 -21.46 -21.95
N ASP A 45 -2.35 -21.42 -20.71
CA ASP A 45 -2.55 -20.20 -19.94
C ASP A 45 -1.81 -20.34 -18.60
N ILE A 46 -0.92 -19.40 -18.30
CA ILE A 46 -0.15 -19.38 -17.06
C ILE A 46 -0.48 -18.12 -16.32
N LYS A 47 -0.87 -18.27 -15.06
CA LYS A 47 -1.18 -17.18 -14.13
C LYS A 47 -0.20 -17.20 -12.97
N ALA A 48 0.25 -16.00 -12.57
CA ALA A 48 1.11 -15.82 -11.43
C ALA A 48 0.78 -14.49 -10.71
N PRO A 49 1.21 -14.31 -9.45
CA PRO A 49 1.09 -13.05 -8.76
C PRO A 49 1.85 -11.94 -9.47
N VAL A 50 1.28 -10.73 -9.47
CA VAL A 50 1.93 -9.53 -10.02
C VAL A 50 3.21 -9.21 -9.26
N LYS A 51 3.18 -9.41 -7.92
CA LYS A 51 4.23 -9.06 -6.97
C LYS A 51 4.50 -10.22 -6.02
N ALA A 52 5.75 -10.30 -5.56
CA ALA A 52 6.17 -11.22 -4.51
C ALA A 52 7.29 -10.59 -3.69
N TYR A 53 7.59 -11.19 -2.53
CA TYR A 53 8.70 -10.76 -1.69
C TYR A 53 9.75 -11.86 -1.57
N ALA A 54 10.99 -11.46 -1.31
CA ALA A 54 12.06 -12.40 -1.03
C ALA A 54 11.71 -13.25 0.21
N GLY A 55 11.90 -14.57 0.12
CA GLY A 55 11.57 -15.53 1.17
C GLY A 55 10.13 -16.05 1.14
N GLU A 56 9.27 -15.56 0.27
CA GLU A 56 7.89 -16.03 0.12
C GLU A 56 7.75 -17.18 -0.88
N SER A 57 6.60 -17.85 -0.85
CA SER A 57 6.20 -18.81 -1.88
C SER A 57 5.06 -18.23 -2.69
N ILE A 58 5.18 -18.28 -4.00
CA ILE A 58 4.15 -17.84 -4.95
C ILE A 58 3.42 -19.06 -5.54
N THR A 59 2.15 -18.88 -5.84
CA THR A 59 1.35 -19.90 -6.54
C THR A 59 1.28 -19.60 -8.02
N VAL A 60 1.82 -20.50 -8.84
CA VAL A 60 1.75 -20.43 -10.30
C VAL A 60 0.67 -21.41 -10.78
N THR A 61 -0.35 -20.91 -11.45
CA THR A 61 -1.41 -21.73 -12.00
C THR A 61 -1.13 -21.97 -13.49
N VAL A 62 -1.08 -23.22 -13.90
CA VAL A 62 -0.91 -23.62 -15.29
C VAL A 62 -2.16 -24.34 -15.77
N LYS A 63 -2.81 -23.79 -16.78
CA LYS A 63 -3.97 -24.36 -17.42
C LYS A 63 -3.65 -24.75 -18.85
N THR A 64 -4.04 -25.95 -19.24
CA THR A 64 -3.95 -26.44 -20.61
C THR A 64 -5.32 -26.87 -21.09
N GLU A 65 -5.61 -26.57 -22.35
CA GLU A 65 -6.89 -26.93 -22.99
C GLU A 65 -6.62 -27.47 -24.38
N ALA A 66 -7.15 -28.64 -24.68
CA ALA A 66 -7.17 -29.18 -26.02
C ALA A 66 -8.41 -28.64 -26.77
N VAL A 67 -8.19 -27.79 -27.76
CA VAL A 67 -9.26 -27.16 -28.56
C VAL A 67 -9.83 -28.15 -29.57
N ILE A 68 -9.05 -29.14 -29.95
CA ILE A 68 -9.43 -30.19 -30.90
C ILE A 68 -9.16 -31.55 -30.30
N SER A 69 -9.95 -32.54 -30.68
CA SER A 69 -9.73 -33.94 -30.33
C SER A 69 -8.43 -34.46 -30.94
N GLN A 70 -7.80 -35.47 -30.33
CA GLN A 70 -6.57 -36.13 -30.78
C GLN A 70 -5.28 -35.34 -30.53
N ILE A 71 -5.22 -34.56 -29.48
CA ILE A 71 -3.99 -33.99 -28.94
C ILE A 71 -3.43 -34.91 -27.87
N TYR A 72 -2.15 -35.19 -27.92
CA TYR A 72 -1.39 -35.90 -26.90
C TYR A 72 -0.23 -35.05 -26.42
N ILE A 73 -0.31 -34.53 -25.18
CA ILE A 73 0.74 -33.70 -24.60
C ILE A 73 1.81 -34.63 -24.02
N LYS A 74 3.04 -34.49 -24.51
CA LYS A 74 4.20 -35.26 -24.01
C LYS A 74 4.74 -34.62 -22.74
N TYR A 75 5.03 -33.33 -22.81
CA TYR A 75 5.47 -32.56 -21.66
C TYR A 75 5.22 -31.07 -21.84
N ILE A 76 5.08 -30.38 -20.71
CA ILE A 76 5.16 -28.94 -20.60
C ILE A 76 6.07 -28.66 -19.41
N ASN A 77 7.24 -28.08 -19.69
CA ASN A 77 8.21 -27.71 -18.66
C ASN A 77 8.35 -26.19 -18.63
N ILE A 78 8.40 -25.65 -17.43
CA ILE A 78 8.60 -24.23 -17.18
C ILE A 78 9.77 -24.11 -16.21
N ASP A 79 10.91 -23.65 -16.69
CA ASP A 79 12.07 -23.35 -15.87
C ASP A 79 11.97 -21.90 -15.37
N ILE A 80 12.04 -21.69 -14.05
CA ILE A 80 11.85 -20.40 -13.41
C ILE A 80 13.20 -19.86 -12.94
N TYR A 81 13.45 -18.60 -13.26
CA TYR A 81 14.68 -17.90 -12.93
C TYR A 81 14.41 -16.57 -12.26
N GLY A 82 15.30 -16.21 -11.35
CA GLY A 82 15.37 -14.88 -10.75
C GLY A 82 16.73 -14.23 -10.99
N VAL A 83 16.98 -13.11 -10.33
CA VAL A 83 18.23 -12.37 -10.43
C VAL A 83 18.80 -12.17 -9.03
N MET A 84 20.02 -12.62 -8.75
CA MET A 84 20.72 -12.35 -7.49
C MET A 84 21.41 -11.00 -7.48
N ASN A 85 21.89 -10.55 -8.64
CA ASN A 85 22.47 -9.22 -8.84
C ASN A 85 22.41 -8.89 -10.35
N ALA A 86 22.84 -7.71 -10.75
CA ALA A 86 22.71 -7.23 -12.13
C ALA A 86 23.25 -8.20 -13.22
N THR A 87 24.08 -9.17 -12.85
CA THR A 87 24.74 -10.08 -13.79
C THR A 87 24.45 -11.54 -13.55
N ASN A 88 24.05 -11.94 -12.34
CA ASN A 88 23.90 -13.34 -11.95
C ASN A 88 22.43 -13.75 -11.91
N LYS A 89 22.08 -14.66 -12.81
CA LYS A 89 20.80 -15.36 -12.77
C LYS A 89 20.86 -16.51 -11.78
N ILE A 90 19.77 -16.73 -11.08
CA ILE A 90 19.58 -17.89 -10.22
C ILE A 90 18.42 -18.72 -10.74
N TYR A 91 18.61 -20.02 -10.80
CA TYR A 91 17.54 -20.96 -11.04
C TYR A 91 16.71 -21.12 -9.76
N LEU A 92 15.41 -20.95 -9.87
CA LEU A 92 14.50 -21.01 -8.73
C LEU A 92 13.80 -22.36 -8.63
N ASP A 93 13.13 -22.77 -9.71
CA ASP A 93 12.36 -24.01 -9.72
C ASP A 93 12.05 -24.46 -11.16
N GLN A 94 11.58 -25.71 -11.28
CA GLN A 94 11.04 -26.26 -12.49
C GLN A 94 9.65 -26.81 -12.28
N ILE A 95 8.70 -26.31 -13.03
CA ILE A 95 7.36 -26.84 -13.11
C ILE A 95 7.28 -27.83 -14.26
N THR A 96 6.92 -29.07 -13.97
CA THR A 96 6.54 -30.06 -14.97
C THR A 96 5.03 -30.26 -14.93
N HIS A 97 4.34 -29.80 -15.94
CA HIS A 97 2.90 -29.91 -16.06
C HIS A 97 2.54 -31.04 -17.02
N LEU A 98 1.95 -32.10 -16.48
CA LEU A 98 1.54 -33.27 -17.23
C LEU A 98 0.02 -33.28 -17.37
N ALA A 99 -0.45 -32.84 -18.53
CA ALA A 99 -1.85 -32.99 -18.88
C ALA A 99 -2.07 -34.28 -19.67
N ASN A 100 -3.04 -35.09 -19.24
CA ASN A 100 -3.42 -36.28 -19.99
C ASN A 100 -4.10 -35.90 -21.30
N SER A 101 -3.73 -36.56 -22.38
CA SER A 101 -4.23 -36.35 -23.74
C SER A 101 -5.76 -36.46 -23.90
N SER A 102 -6.43 -37.14 -23.00
CA SER A 102 -7.88 -37.36 -23.05
C SER A 102 -8.72 -36.26 -22.40
N LEU A 103 -8.11 -35.29 -21.76
CA LEU A 103 -8.81 -34.22 -21.06
C LEU A 103 -8.97 -33.01 -21.95
N SER A 104 -10.18 -32.47 -22.02
CA SER A 104 -10.46 -31.22 -22.72
C SER A 104 -9.81 -30.01 -22.05
N SER A 105 -9.61 -30.06 -20.75
CA SER A 105 -8.95 -29.03 -19.97
C SER A 105 -8.32 -29.62 -18.71
N TYR A 106 -7.13 -29.19 -18.37
CA TYR A 106 -6.42 -29.54 -17.14
C TYR A 106 -5.79 -28.31 -16.52
N GLU A 107 -6.01 -28.12 -15.22
CA GLU A 107 -5.47 -26.99 -14.46
C GLU A 107 -4.79 -27.52 -13.19
N ALA A 108 -3.59 -27.01 -12.92
CA ALA A 108 -2.84 -27.34 -11.71
C ALA A 108 -2.14 -26.10 -11.14
N GLN A 109 -2.00 -26.11 -9.83
CA GLN A 109 -1.31 -25.04 -9.08
C GLN A 109 0.03 -25.58 -8.57
N TYR A 110 1.06 -24.77 -8.71
CA TYR A 110 2.43 -25.07 -8.31
C TYR A 110 2.94 -23.99 -7.37
N ASN A 111 3.50 -24.39 -6.24
CA ASN A 111 4.11 -23.46 -5.30
C ASN A 111 5.61 -23.35 -5.60
N VAL A 112 6.04 -22.15 -5.92
CA VAL A 112 7.42 -21.78 -6.20
C VAL A 112 7.96 -20.96 -5.06
N THR A 113 9.03 -21.42 -4.41
CA THR A 113 9.65 -20.70 -3.30
C THR A 113 10.66 -19.69 -3.82
N ILE A 114 10.50 -18.45 -3.43
CA ILE A 114 11.42 -17.36 -3.74
C ILE A 114 12.52 -17.34 -2.65
N PRO A 115 13.81 -17.48 -3.01
CA PRO A 115 14.90 -17.40 -2.03
C PRO A 115 14.93 -16.06 -1.31
N ALA A 116 15.34 -16.07 -0.03
CA ALA A 116 15.40 -14.85 0.78
C ALA A 116 16.53 -13.89 0.35
N ASP A 117 17.52 -14.40 -0.36
CA ASP A 117 18.69 -13.66 -0.85
C ASP A 117 18.55 -13.19 -2.32
N ILE A 118 17.36 -13.36 -2.91
CA ILE A 118 17.10 -12.87 -4.27
C ILE A 118 17.06 -11.34 -4.29
N SER A 119 17.64 -10.76 -5.34
CA SER A 119 17.54 -9.30 -5.54
C SER A 119 16.16 -8.89 -6.03
N PRO A 120 15.68 -7.71 -5.63
CA PRO A 120 14.48 -7.12 -6.20
C PRO A 120 14.59 -7.02 -7.73
N GLY A 121 13.50 -7.31 -8.40
CA GLY A 121 13.45 -7.26 -9.86
C GLY A 121 12.52 -8.31 -10.47
N LEU A 122 12.60 -8.43 -11.79
CA LEU A 122 11.74 -9.32 -12.56
C LEU A 122 12.24 -10.76 -12.49
N THR A 123 11.36 -11.69 -12.12
CA THR A 123 11.56 -13.12 -12.35
C THR A 123 10.96 -13.49 -13.70
N TYR A 124 11.48 -14.53 -14.33
CA TYR A 124 11.01 -14.97 -15.64
C TYR A 124 10.93 -16.48 -15.72
N GLY A 125 10.00 -16.96 -16.52
CA GLY A 125 9.83 -18.35 -16.88
C GLY A 125 10.34 -18.62 -18.31
N ILE A 126 10.87 -19.79 -18.53
CA ILE A 126 11.17 -20.32 -19.88
C ILE A 126 10.32 -21.56 -20.06
N ILE A 127 9.36 -21.48 -20.97
CA ILE A 127 8.49 -22.62 -21.29
C ILE A 127 9.04 -23.42 -22.46
N SER A 128 8.96 -24.75 -22.34
CA SER A 128 9.14 -25.69 -23.41
C SER A 128 8.02 -26.71 -23.40
N CYS A 129 7.46 -27.00 -24.56
CA CYS A 129 6.31 -27.91 -24.69
C CYS A 129 6.43 -28.74 -25.94
N GLU A 130 6.07 -30.03 -25.84
CA GLU A 130 5.93 -30.95 -26.95
C GLU A 130 4.62 -31.71 -26.87
N TRP A 131 3.87 -31.76 -27.96
CA TRP A 131 2.65 -32.54 -28.08
C TRP A 131 2.51 -33.15 -29.46
N GLU A 132 1.65 -34.13 -29.58
CA GLU A 132 1.27 -34.70 -30.86
C GLU A 132 -0.13 -34.24 -31.24
N LEU A 133 -0.27 -33.83 -32.49
CA LEU A 133 -1.54 -33.52 -33.12
C LEU A 133 -1.80 -34.52 -34.23
N MET A 134 -2.79 -35.39 -34.06
CA MET A 134 -3.12 -36.46 -35.02
C MET A 134 -1.91 -37.32 -35.39
N GLY A 135 -1.04 -37.63 -34.42
CA GLY A 135 0.18 -38.40 -34.62
C GLY A 135 1.37 -37.61 -35.18
N SER A 136 1.21 -36.31 -35.47
CA SER A 136 2.30 -35.44 -35.91
C SER A 136 2.89 -34.66 -34.74
N PRO A 137 4.21 -34.74 -34.51
CA PRO A 137 4.85 -34.04 -33.40
C PRO A 137 4.79 -32.52 -33.63
N GLN A 138 4.41 -31.81 -32.59
CA GLN A 138 4.40 -30.36 -32.50
C GLN A 138 5.31 -29.94 -31.35
N LYS A 139 6.00 -28.83 -31.51
CA LYS A 139 6.91 -28.31 -30.48
C LYS A 139 6.89 -26.79 -30.46
N ILE A 140 6.84 -26.23 -29.25
CA ILE A 140 7.13 -24.83 -29.04
C ILE A 140 8.62 -24.68 -28.76
N PRO A 141 9.34 -23.82 -29.50
CA PRO A 141 10.71 -23.48 -29.14
C PRO A 141 10.66 -22.77 -27.78
N SER A 142 11.75 -22.97 -26.99
CA SER A 142 11.89 -22.34 -25.68
C SER A 142 11.57 -20.85 -25.77
N SER A 143 10.55 -20.41 -25.05
CA SER A 143 10.04 -19.04 -25.03
C SER A 143 10.08 -18.49 -23.61
N GLY A 144 10.65 -17.29 -23.47
CA GLY A 144 10.71 -16.62 -22.17
C GLY A 144 9.51 -15.71 -21.96
N PHE A 145 9.04 -15.63 -20.70
CA PHE A 145 7.99 -14.71 -20.28
C PHE A 145 8.27 -14.16 -18.88
N ALA A 146 7.76 -12.96 -18.59
CA ALA A 146 7.81 -12.38 -17.25
C ALA A 146 6.88 -13.14 -16.32
N LEU A 147 7.36 -13.54 -15.14
CA LEU A 147 6.56 -14.30 -14.18
C LEU A 147 5.99 -13.40 -13.08
N THR A 148 6.85 -12.83 -12.26
CA THR A 148 6.45 -11.95 -11.15
C THR A 148 7.56 -10.94 -10.86
N TYR A 149 7.21 -9.85 -10.15
CA TYR A 149 8.18 -8.84 -9.75
C TYR A 149 8.49 -8.96 -8.26
N ILE A 150 9.76 -9.18 -7.92
CA ILE A 150 10.21 -9.21 -6.54
C ILE A 150 10.35 -7.79 -6.02
N GLN A 151 9.58 -7.45 -4.99
CA GLN A 151 9.54 -6.13 -4.37
C GLN A 151 10.77 -5.87 -3.48
N ASN A 152 11.16 -4.61 -3.40
CA ASN A 152 12.17 -4.16 -2.45
C ASN A 152 11.50 -3.68 -1.17
N ILE A 153 11.47 -4.54 -0.15
CA ILE A 153 10.87 -4.23 1.16
C ILE A 153 11.50 -2.99 1.80
N GLU A 154 12.82 -2.82 1.68
CA GLU A 154 13.53 -1.67 2.26
C GLU A 154 13.09 -0.36 1.61
N LEU A 155 12.94 -0.36 0.29
CA LEU A 155 12.47 0.80 -0.47
C LEU A 155 11.04 1.17 -0.09
N GLU A 156 10.15 0.17 0.02
CA GLU A 156 8.75 0.40 0.41
C GLU A 156 8.65 0.96 1.84
N GLN A 157 9.44 0.41 2.78
CA GLN A 157 9.49 0.91 4.15
C GLN A 157 10.06 2.34 4.22
N LEU A 158 11.07 2.64 3.41
CA LEU A 158 11.64 3.99 3.34
C LEU A 158 10.62 4.98 2.77
N GLN A 159 9.89 4.56 1.74
CA GLN A 159 8.85 5.38 1.13
C GLN A 159 7.70 5.65 2.10
N ALA A 160 7.24 4.63 2.83
CA ALA A 160 6.21 4.80 3.86
C ALA A 160 6.67 5.76 4.99
N LYS A 161 7.92 5.65 5.46
CA LYS A 161 8.49 6.57 6.44
C LYS A 161 8.60 8.00 5.92
N TYR A 162 8.95 8.16 4.65
CA TYR A 162 9.00 9.47 4.01
C TYR A 162 7.62 10.12 3.95
N GLU A 163 6.60 9.36 3.59
CA GLU A 163 5.21 9.84 3.54
C GLU A 163 4.70 10.23 4.94
N GLU A 164 4.98 9.43 5.97
CA GLU A 164 4.65 9.73 7.37
C GLU A 164 5.35 11.01 7.85
N LEU A 165 6.64 11.14 7.57
CA LEU A 165 7.42 12.33 7.94
C LEU A 165 6.89 13.57 7.23
N ASN A 166 6.57 13.46 5.94
CA ASN A 166 6.00 14.57 5.18
C ASN A 166 4.63 14.99 5.73
N ALA A 167 3.75 14.03 6.07
CA ALA A 167 2.46 14.31 6.69
C ALA A 167 2.63 15.04 8.05
N THR A 168 3.58 14.58 8.88
CA THR A 168 3.91 15.20 10.16
C THR A 168 4.46 16.62 9.97
N TYR A 169 5.32 16.82 8.98
CA TYR A 169 5.84 18.15 8.64
C TYR A 169 4.71 19.11 8.21
N GLN A 170 3.82 18.68 7.34
CA GLN A 170 2.68 19.49 6.89
C GLN A 170 1.74 19.84 8.04
N SER A 171 1.45 18.88 8.93
CA SER A 171 0.67 19.11 10.15
C SER A 171 1.32 20.14 11.07
N SER A 172 2.63 20.02 11.28
CA SER A 172 3.39 20.97 12.09
C SER A 172 3.38 22.37 11.49
N LEU A 173 3.57 22.49 10.18
CA LEU A 173 3.52 23.77 9.47
C LEU A 173 2.14 24.43 9.62
N GLN A 174 1.07 23.66 9.49
CA GLN A 174 -0.29 24.15 9.70
C GLN A 174 -0.53 24.62 11.12
N ASN A 175 0.00 23.89 12.12
CA ASN A 175 -0.08 24.30 13.52
C ASN A 175 0.71 25.60 13.78
N TYR A 176 1.87 25.77 13.18
CA TYR A 176 2.64 27.03 13.26
C TYR A 176 1.85 28.20 12.66
N THR A 177 1.28 28.03 11.48
CA THR A 177 0.47 29.08 10.83
C THR A 177 -0.77 29.45 11.66
N ASN A 178 -1.43 28.46 12.25
CA ASN A 178 -2.58 28.69 13.12
C ASN A 178 -2.17 29.42 14.42
N LEU A 179 -1.04 29.07 15.00
CA LEU A 179 -0.51 29.72 16.19
C LEU A 179 -0.10 31.18 15.87
N GLU A 180 0.57 31.42 14.76
CA GLU A 180 0.95 32.75 14.30
C GLU A 180 -0.28 33.66 14.11
N SER A 181 -1.28 33.16 13.38
CA SER A 181 -2.52 33.90 13.16
C SER A 181 -3.31 34.14 14.47
N GLY A 182 -3.29 33.18 15.38
CA GLY A 182 -3.87 33.33 16.72
C GLY A 182 -3.18 34.42 17.53
N LEU A 183 -1.85 34.44 17.57
CA LEU A 183 -1.06 35.46 18.27
C LEU A 183 -1.27 36.84 17.65
N GLU A 184 -1.31 36.97 16.34
CA GLU A 184 -1.60 38.25 15.67
C GLU A 184 -3.00 38.76 16.02
N GLY A 185 -4.01 37.85 16.06
CA GLY A 185 -5.37 38.19 16.48
C GLY A 185 -5.44 38.65 17.92
N GLU A 186 -4.75 37.99 18.86
CA GLU A 186 -4.68 38.39 20.27
C GLU A 186 -3.98 39.73 20.48
N LEU A 187 -2.86 39.94 19.78
CA LEU A 187 -2.14 41.21 19.81
C LEU A 187 -2.99 42.37 19.26
N GLY A 188 -3.71 42.10 18.17
CA GLY A 188 -4.65 43.06 17.57
C GLY A 188 -5.78 43.42 18.54
N SER A 189 -6.37 42.43 19.19
CA SER A 189 -7.42 42.61 20.19
C SER A 189 -6.94 43.41 21.42
N THR A 190 -5.76 43.04 21.95
CA THR A 190 -5.15 43.74 23.10
C THR A 190 -4.82 45.19 22.74
N ARG A 191 -4.31 45.46 21.58
CA ARG A 191 -4.05 46.82 21.10
C ARG A 191 -5.32 47.66 20.96
N ASN A 192 -6.41 47.07 20.46
CA ASN A 192 -7.71 47.76 20.36
C ASN A 192 -8.30 48.05 21.74
N LEU A 193 -8.20 47.15 22.69
CA LEU A 193 -8.62 47.38 24.10
C LEU A 193 -7.82 48.50 24.75
N LEU A 194 -6.52 48.57 24.48
CA LEU A 194 -5.65 49.64 24.98
C LEU A 194 -6.09 51.00 24.42
N TYR A 195 -6.38 51.08 23.12
CA TYR A 195 -6.88 52.33 22.51
C TYR A 195 -8.23 52.76 23.11
N ILE A 196 -9.15 51.86 23.34
CA ILE A 196 -10.46 52.13 23.99
C ILE A 196 -10.24 52.64 25.43
N PHE A 197 -9.33 52.00 26.16
CA PHE A 197 -9.00 52.42 27.52
C PHE A 197 -8.40 53.82 27.58
N VAL A 198 -7.44 54.13 26.68
CA VAL A 198 -6.86 55.48 26.61
C VAL A 198 -7.92 56.50 26.24
N ALA A 199 -8.76 56.26 25.25
CA ALA A 199 -9.82 57.18 24.85
C ALA A 199 -10.82 57.44 25.98
N THR A 200 -11.26 56.40 26.66
CA THR A 200 -12.20 56.55 27.82
C THR A 200 -11.58 57.30 28.99
N THR A 201 -10.28 57.07 29.24
CA THR A 201 -9.56 57.83 30.31
C THR A 201 -9.43 59.29 29.98
N VAL A 202 -9.14 59.63 28.72
CA VAL A 202 -9.09 61.03 28.28
C VAL A 202 -10.46 61.72 28.41
N VAL A 203 -11.53 61.06 27.97
CA VAL A 203 -12.90 61.61 28.10
C VAL A 203 -13.30 61.79 29.57
N ALA A 204 -12.98 60.82 30.41
CA ALA A 204 -13.28 60.89 31.86
C ALA A 204 -12.49 62.05 32.51
N SER A 205 -11.21 62.23 32.15
CA SER A 205 -10.38 63.36 32.66
C SER A 205 -10.93 64.73 32.23
N ILE A 206 -11.31 64.86 31.00
CA ILE A 206 -11.95 66.11 30.50
C ILE A 206 -13.25 66.39 31.26
N THR A 207 -14.10 65.35 31.46
CA THR A 207 -15.34 65.47 32.19
C THR A 207 -15.15 65.92 33.64
N VAL A 208 -14.14 65.37 34.32
CA VAL A 208 -13.77 65.78 35.67
C VAL A 208 -13.31 67.25 35.73
N ILE A 209 -12.48 67.67 34.78
CA ILE A 209 -12.00 69.07 34.68
C ILE A 209 -13.21 69.99 34.48
N VAL A 210 -14.13 69.69 33.55
CA VAL A 210 -15.32 70.49 33.29
C VAL A 210 -16.22 70.58 34.49
N LEU A 211 -16.40 69.48 35.25
CA LEU A 211 -17.17 69.47 36.47
C LEU A 211 -16.53 70.33 37.58
N LEU A 212 -15.19 70.28 37.70
CA LEU A 212 -14.48 71.10 38.67
C LEU A 212 -14.51 72.60 38.34
N MET A 213 -14.56 72.98 37.07
CA MET A 213 -14.68 74.35 36.61
C MET A 213 -16.09 74.90 36.73
N ARG A 214 -17.08 74.08 36.87
CA ARG A 214 -18.49 74.48 37.10
C ARG A 214 -18.63 75.00 38.54
N LYS A 215 -18.64 76.34 38.76
CA LYS A 215 -18.87 76.97 40.06
C LYS A 215 -20.24 76.48 40.60
N PRO A 216 -20.29 76.00 41.83
CA PRO A 216 -21.59 75.63 42.45
C PRO A 216 -22.48 76.82 42.49
N LYS A 217 -23.66 76.77 41.86
CA LYS A 217 -24.70 77.76 42.08
C LYS A 217 -25.11 77.70 43.54
N ARG A 218 -24.79 78.76 44.36
CA ARG A 218 -25.27 78.88 45.71
C ARG A 218 -26.80 79.14 45.63
N VAL A 219 -27.56 78.13 45.95
CA VAL A 219 -28.99 78.29 46.18
C VAL A 219 -29.08 78.83 47.59
N TRP A 220 -29.39 80.13 47.72
CA TRP A 220 -29.81 80.76 49.00
C TRP A 220 -31.30 80.48 49.13
N ALA A 221 -31.65 79.74 50.18
CA ALA A 221 -33.02 79.62 50.67
C ALA A 221 -33.37 80.82 51.54
#